data_53a7133e7e8076e24af8d27a9deab6ed
#
_entry.id   53a7133e7e8076e24af8d27a9deab6ed
#
_cell.length_a   1.000
_cell.length_b   1.000
_cell.length_c   1.000
_cell.angle_alpha   90.00
_cell.angle_beta   90.00
_cell.angle_gamma   90.00
#
_symmetry.space_group_name_H-M   'P 1'
#
loop_
_entity.id
_entity.type
_entity.pdbx_description
1 polymer ?
#
loop_
_entity_poly.entity_id
_entity_poly.type
_entity_poly.pdbx_seq_one_letter_code
_entity_poly.pdbx_strand_id
1 'polypeptide(L)'
;MSSSEVIDTAIRIYQQLGWSFLKATVIPALFIVAAFAFIIDYVLPSFFTTKDASNLSTQFGEVATAVGLAILVGGPLVIIGVSTTTAVVAQLVSDYMLGNVPSIDGAVRAARRTAITLVRVHFWEFIIACSGIIGAFALSILSSTLDQTTGRENLVAGLVALLAMLGFSSGGIIFLVVVSRHALAAPVAVLEGLKPRAASKRSVALMKKSGPITSGYGNVWTLYIVMFFLTLLVGVGLTSILGMIGFQDRFAATFDNLPLGGLLVKAIGLVPVFLWVWTIVPVWATTITIIYYERRIRLEGYDIEALAADVWRNDRQARFEL
;
A
#
# COMPACT_ATOMS: atom_id res chain seq x y z
N MET A 1 12.29 -3.51 20.23
CA MET A 1 13.18 -3.70 19.05
C MET A 1 13.50 -2.34 18.46
N SER A 2 14.73 -2.14 17.99
CA SER A 2 15.08 -0.99 17.15
C SER A 2 14.51 -1.17 15.74
N SER A 3 14.47 -0.09 14.93
CA SER A 3 13.96 -0.20 13.54
C SER A 3 14.81 -1.17 12.70
N SER A 4 16.13 -1.24 12.93
CA SER A 4 17.01 -2.19 12.27
C SER A 4 16.70 -3.64 12.65
N GLU A 5 16.50 -3.94 13.92
CA GLU A 5 16.14 -5.28 14.39
C GLU A 5 14.82 -5.78 13.80
N VAL A 6 13.84 -4.89 13.64
CA VAL A 6 12.56 -5.21 13.00
C VAL A 6 12.76 -5.59 11.53
N ILE A 7 13.57 -4.80 10.81
CA ILE A 7 13.87 -5.06 9.40
C ILE A 7 14.67 -6.36 9.25
N ASP A 8 15.71 -6.56 10.06
CA ASP A 8 16.52 -7.78 10.02
C ASP A 8 15.67 -9.04 10.31
N THR A 9 14.76 -8.94 11.27
CA THR A 9 13.83 -10.04 11.59
C THR A 9 12.87 -10.29 10.43
N ALA A 10 12.36 -9.23 9.78
CA ALA A 10 11.49 -9.36 8.61
C ALA A 10 12.21 -10.03 7.44
N ILE A 11 13.45 -9.64 7.17
CA ILE A 11 14.27 -10.26 6.12
C ILE A 11 14.52 -11.74 6.43
N ARG A 12 14.84 -12.08 7.68
CA ARG A 12 15.06 -13.47 8.09
C ARG A 12 13.82 -14.33 7.91
N ILE A 13 12.65 -13.85 8.33
CA ILE A 13 11.38 -14.54 8.12
C ILE A 13 11.09 -14.66 6.62
N TYR A 14 11.34 -13.60 5.86
CA TYR A 14 11.15 -13.63 4.41
C TYR A 14 12.07 -14.66 3.71
N GLN A 15 13.31 -14.79 4.14
CA GLN A 15 14.23 -15.80 3.60
C GLN A 15 13.74 -17.23 3.86
N GLN A 16 13.09 -17.49 4.99
CA GLN A 16 12.57 -18.80 5.34
C GLN A 16 11.21 -19.12 4.69
N LEU A 17 10.31 -18.13 4.64
CA LEU A 17 8.95 -18.29 4.13
C LEU A 17 8.74 -17.70 2.72
N GLY A 18 9.76 -17.11 2.10
CA GLY A 18 9.64 -16.33 0.88
C GLY A 18 8.91 -17.07 -0.24
N TRP A 19 9.20 -18.35 -0.44
CA TRP A 19 8.52 -19.16 -1.46
C TRP A 19 7.03 -19.35 -1.17
N SER A 20 6.65 -19.48 0.09
CA SER A 20 5.25 -19.54 0.53
C SER A 20 4.54 -18.21 0.33
N PHE A 21 5.21 -17.09 0.65
CA PHE A 21 4.70 -15.76 0.39
C PHE A 21 4.47 -15.53 -1.10
N LEU A 22 5.49 -15.80 -1.92
CA LEU A 22 5.40 -15.61 -3.35
C LEU A 22 4.25 -16.41 -3.96
N LYS A 23 4.12 -17.70 -3.64
CA LYS A 23 3.01 -18.55 -4.13
C LYS A 23 1.64 -17.99 -3.74
N ALA A 24 1.50 -17.54 -2.50
CA ALA A 24 0.22 -17.12 -1.96
C ALA A 24 -0.20 -15.71 -2.42
N THR A 25 0.75 -14.86 -2.88
CA THR A 25 0.51 -13.44 -3.21
C THR A 25 0.54 -13.11 -4.71
N VAL A 26 0.68 -14.10 -5.60
CA VAL A 26 0.65 -13.89 -7.06
C VAL A 26 -0.61 -13.14 -7.49
N ILE A 27 -1.78 -13.66 -7.12
CA ILE A 27 -3.07 -13.07 -7.52
C ILE A 27 -3.25 -11.66 -6.94
N PRO A 28 -3.03 -11.42 -5.64
CA PRO A 28 -3.03 -10.06 -5.10
C PRO A 28 -2.07 -9.09 -5.81
N ALA A 29 -0.87 -9.53 -6.16
CA ALA A 29 0.10 -8.70 -6.88
C ALA A 29 -0.41 -8.26 -8.24
N LEU A 30 -1.14 -9.12 -8.98
CA LEU A 30 -1.74 -8.77 -10.26
C LEU A 30 -2.75 -7.62 -10.16
N PHE A 31 -3.55 -7.54 -9.09
CA PHE A 31 -4.45 -6.40 -8.87
C PHE A 31 -3.68 -5.08 -8.71
N ILE A 32 -2.57 -5.11 -7.97
CA ILE A 32 -1.72 -3.91 -7.78
C ILE A 32 -1.07 -3.52 -9.11
N VAL A 33 -0.56 -4.48 -9.86
CA VAL A 33 0.05 -4.22 -11.17
C VAL A 33 -0.97 -3.69 -12.19
N ALA A 34 -2.20 -4.19 -12.17
CA ALA A 34 -3.27 -3.66 -13.00
C ALA A 34 -3.57 -2.18 -12.68
N ALA A 35 -3.52 -1.79 -11.40
CA ALA A 35 -3.63 -0.38 -11.00
C ALA A 35 -2.44 0.45 -11.52
N PHE A 36 -1.22 -0.05 -11.42
CA PHE A 36 -0.03 0.62 -11.97
C PHE A 36 -0.09 0.74 -13.49
N ALA A 37 -0.52 -0.32 -14.21
CA ALA A 37 -0.72 -0.26 -15.65
C ALA A 37 -1.71 0.84 -16.04
N PHE A 38 -2.83 0.94 -15.31
CA PHE A 38 -3.80 2.01 -15.51
C PHE A 38 -3.19 3.40 -15.27
N ILE A 39 -2.41 3.58 -14.22
CA ILE A 39 -1.74 4.85 -13.91
C ILE A 39 -0.72 5.21 -14.99
N ILE A 40 0.08 4.25 -15.46
CA ILE A 40 1.09 4.46 -16.51
C ILE A 40 0.43 4.83 -17.84
N ASP A 41 -0.67 4.18 -18.22
CA ASP A 41 -1.31 4.38 -19.52
C ASP A 41 -2.20 5.63 -19.59
N TYR A 42 -2.84 6.00 -18.49
CA TYR A 42 -3.87 7.06 -18.50
C TYR A 42 -3.52 8.29 -17.66
N VAL A 43 -2.75 8.13 -16.58
CA VAL A 43 -2.47 9.25 -15.67
C VAL A 43 -1.13 9.90 -15.99
N LEU A 44 -0.09 9.10 -16.17
CA LEU A 44 1.25 9.59 -16.42
C LEU A 44 1.36 10.47 -17.67
N PRO A 45 0.73 10.15 -18.82
CA PRO A 45 0.77 11.00 -20.00
C PRO A 45 0.22 12.40 -19.77
N SER A 46 -0.83 12.57 -18.93
CA SER A 46 -1.42 13.87 -18.64
C SER A 46 -0.45 14.85 -17.96
N PHE A 47 0.58 14.34 -17.29
CA PHE A 47 1.64 15.17 -16.68
C PHE A 47 2.71 15.63 -17.68
N PHE A 48 2.89 14.90 -18.79
CA PHE A 48 3.98 15.14 -19.74
C PHE A 48 3.52 15.70 -21.09
N THR A 49 2.22 15.68 -21.38
CA THR A 49 1.65 16.19 -22.65
C THR A 49 1.41 17.69 -22.62
N THR A 50 2.21 18.48 -21.91
CA THR A 50 2.12 19.95 -21.89
C THR A 50 2.36 20.53 -23.28
N LYS A 51 1.25 20.65 -24.04
CA LYS A 51 1.23 21.37 -25.31
C LYS A 51 0.88 22.83 -24.99
N ASP A 52 1.64 23.76 -24.96
CA ASP A 52 1.45 25.21 -24.78
C ASP A 52 1.21 25.70 -23.35
N ALA A 53 2.21 26.39 -22.82
CA ALA A 53 2.18 27.08 -21.52
C ALA A 53 1.10 28.17 -21.42
N SER A 54 0.30 28.42 -22.45
CA SER A 54 -0.70 29.46 -22.52
C SER A 54 -2.01 29.17 -21.77
N ASN A 55 -2.28 27.91 -21.39
CA ASN A 55 -3.52 27.51 -20.71
C ASN A 55 -3.27 26.63 -19.48
N LEU A 56 -2.70 27.25 -18.44
CA LEU A 56 -2.41 26.57 -17.16
C LEU A 56 -3.68 25.93 -16.55
N SER A 57 -4.83 26.58 -16.70
CA SER A 57 -6.12 26.12 -16.19
C SER A 57 -6.60 24.81 -16.85
N THR A 58 -6.40 24.67 -18.15
CA THR A 58 -6.76 23.46 -18.90
C THR A 58 -5.87 22.28 -18.49
N GLN A 59 -4.56 22.53 -18.31
CA GLN A 59 -3.61 21.51 -17.85
C GLN A 59 -3.95 21.01 -16.44
N PHE A 60 -4.29 21.91 -15.52
CA PHE A 60 -4.75 21.51 -14.19
C PHE A 60 -6.02 20.67 -14.23
N GLY A 61 -6.97 20.97 -15.12
CA GLY A 61 -8.19 20.21 -15.31
C GLY A 61 -7.92 18.78 -15.81
N GLU A 62 -7.02 18.63 -16.78
CA GLU A 62 -6.63 17.31 -17.32
C GLU A 62 -5.90 16.46 -16.27
N VAL A 63 -4.93 17.03 -15.56
CA VAL A 63 -4.21 16.35 -14.48
C VAL A 63 -5.18 15.98 -13.34
N ALA A 64 -6.09 16.89 -12.97
CA ALA A 64 -7.10 16.62 -11.94
C ALA A 64 -8.01 15.45 -12.33
N THR A 65 -8.48 15.44 -13.59
CA THR A 65 -9.30 14.33 -14.12
C THR A 65 -8.54 13.01 -14.11
N ALA A 66 -7.29 13.00 -14.57
CA ALA A 66 -6.46 11.82 -14.61
C ALA A 66 -6.19 11.25 -13.20
N VAL A 67 -5.88 12.12 -12.22
CA VAL A 67 -5.69 11.69 -10.82
C VAL A 67 -7.01 11.25 -10.21
N GLY A 68 -8.12 11.92 -10.51
CA GLY A 68 -9.46 11.46 -10.09
C GLY A 68 -9.78 10.04 -10.57
N LEU A 69 -9.48 9.75 -11.84
CA LEU A 69 -9.62 8.41 -12.42
C LEU A 69 -8.65 7.40 -11.78
N ALA A 70 -7.40 7.80 -11.49
CA ALA A 70 -6.46 6.95 -10.78
C ALA A 70 -6.97 6.56 -9.39
N ILE A 71 -7.56 7.49 -8.66
CA ILE A 71 -8.17 7.24 -7.36
C ILE A 71 -9.40 6.33 -7.50
N LEU A 72 -10.26 6.58 -8.48
CA LEU A 72 -11.52 5.86 -8.65
C LEU A 72 -11.32 4.42 -9.14
N VAL A 73 -10.39 4.18 -10.05
CA VAL A 73 -10.14 2.87 -10.67
C VAL A 73 -8.94 2.17 -10.03
N GLY A 74 -7.80 2.85 -9.95
CA GLY A 74 -6.58 2.30 -9.38
C GLY A 74 -6.68 2.05 -7.88
N GLY A 75 -7.32 2.96 -7.14
CA GLY A 75 -7.49 2.84 -5.69
C GLY A 75 -8.13 1.53 -5.25
N PRO A 76 -9.31 1.14 -5.74
CA PRO A 76 -9.94 -0.14 -5.41
C PRO A 76 -9.07 -1.36 -5.72
N LEU A 77 -8.35 -1.36 -6.85
CA LEU A 77 -7.45 -2.46 -7.23
C LEU A 77 -6.28 -2.58 -6.24
N VAL A 78 -5.65 -1.47 -5.88
CA VAL A 78 -4.58 -1.45 -4.86
C VAL A 78 -5.13 -1.92 -3.51
N ILE A 79 -6.30 -1.44 -3.09
CA ILE A 79 -6.92 -1.82 -1.82
C ILE A 79 -7.16 -3.32 -1.76
N ILE A 80 -7.71 -3.93 -2.82
CA ILE A 80 -7.94 -5.38 -2.89
C ILE A 80 -6.61 -6.13 -2.82
N GLY A 81 -5.62 -5.73 -3.61
CA GLY A 81 -4.32 -6.37 -3.66
C GLY A 81 -3.57 -6.28 -2.33
N VAL A 82 -3.49 -5.09 -1.73
CA VAL A 82 -2.81 -4.89 -0.44
C VAL A 82 -3.56 -5.61 0.69
N SER A 83 -4.89 -5.52 0.75
CA SER A 83 -5.70 -6.19 1.78
C SER A 83 -5.50 -7.69 1.78
N THR A 84 -5.56 -8.31 0.61
CA THR A 84 -5.41 -9.76 0.48
C THR A 84 -3.98 -10.22 0.77
N THR A 85 -2.98 -9.49 0.29
CA THR A 85 -1.56 -9.77 0.60
C THR A 85 -1.32 -9.68 2.10
N THR A 86 -1.75 -8.59 2.75
CA THR A 86 -1.53 -8.38 4.18
C THR A 86 -2.21 -9.46 5.01
N ALA A 87 -3.43 -9.90 4.62
CA ALA A 87 -4.13 -10.97 5.31
C ALA A 87 -3.37 -12.29 5.27
N VAL A 88 -2.95 -12.70 4.07
CA VAL A 88 -2.22 -13.96 3.87
C VAL A 88 -0.89 -13.94 4.61
N VAL A 89 -0.13 -12.87 4.44
CA VAL A 89 1.19 -12.73 5.07
C VAL A 89 1.08 -12.66 6.58
N ALA A 90 0.13 -11.88 7.12
CA ALA A 90 -0.06 -11.79 8.57
C ALA A 90 -0.36 -13.17 9.20
N GLN A 91 -1.17 -14.00 8.55
CA GLN A 91 -1.45 -15.37 9.03
C GLN A 91 -0.20 -16.25 8.97
N LEU A 92 0.54 -16.25 7.84
CA LEU A 92 1.75 -17.07 7.69
C LEU A 92 2.84 -16.66 8.69
N VAL A 93 3.03 -15.36 8.91
CA VAL A 93 3.98 -14.84 9.90
C VAL A 93 3.54 -15.22 11.32
N SER A 94 2.24 -15.12 11.60
CA SER A 94 1.67 -15.52 12.89
C SER A 94 1.92 -16.98 13.19
N ASP A 95 1.60 -17.88 12.23
CA ASP A 95 1.82 -19.30 12.39
C ASP A 95 3.31 -19.60 12.66
N TYR A 96 4.21 -18.95 11.90
CA TYR A 96 5.65 -19.10 12.08
C TYR A 96 6.12 -18.61 13.47
N MET A 97 5.68 -17.43 13.90
CA MET A 97 6.09 -16.84 15.19
C MET A 97 5.57 -17.62 16.39
N LEU A 98 4.44 -18.30 16.25
CA LEU A 98 3.84 -19.17 17.28
C LEU A 98 4.36 -20.61 17.23
N GLY A 99 5.36 -20.92 16.38
CA GLY A 99 5.92 -22.25 16.24
C GLY A 99 5.03 -23.25 15.51
N ASN A 100 3.94 -22.80 14.91
CA ASN A 100 3.07 -23.63 14.09
C ASN A 100 3.68 -23.85 12.69
N VAL A 101 3.31 -24.92 12.00
CA VAL A 101 3.70 -25.14 10.60
C VAL A 101 2.88 -24.21 9.70
N PRO A 102 3.51 -23.23 9.02
CA PRO A 102 2.81 -22.30 8.16
C PRO A 102 2.14 -23.03 6.98
N SER A 103 0.83 -22.85 6.81
CA SER A 103 0.04 -23.47 5.74
C SER A 103 -0.53 -22.42 4.80
N ILE A 104 -0.18 -22.52 3.52
CA ILE A 104 -0.71 -21.60 2.48
C ILE A 104 -2.23 -21.70 2.42
N ASP A 105 -2.79 -22.91 2.43
CA ASP A 105 -4.24 -23.13 2.37
C ASP A 105 -4.96 -22.56 3.60
N GLY A 106 -4.33 -22.67 4.76
CA GLY A 106 -4.81 -22.07 6.01
C GLY A 106 -4.85 -20.54 5.91
N ALA A 107 -3.74 -19.95 5.47
CA ALA A 107 -3.61 -18.50 5.32
C ALA A 107 -4.57 -17.95 4.27
N VAL A 108 -4.74 -18.60 3.12
CA VAL A 108 -5.70 -18.19 2.09
C VAL A 108 -7.14 -18.31 2.59
N ARG A 109 -7.48 -19.34 3.34
CA ARG A 109 -8.81 -19.47 3.98
C ARG A 109 -9.07 -18.36 5.00
N ALA A 110 -8.08 -18.03 5.83
CA ALA A 110 -8.17 -16.92 6.79
C ALA A 110 -8.33 -15.57 6.05
N ALA A 111 -7.55 -15.34 5.01
CA ALA A 111 -7.65 -14.14 4.17
C ALA A 111 -9.04 -14.01 3.54
N ARG A 112 -9.62 -15.08 2.99
CA ARG A 112 -10.98 -15.06 2.42
C ARG A 112 -12.04 -14.71 3.45
N ARG A 113 -11.92 -15.22 4.69
CA ARG A 113 -12.87 -14.91 5.79
C ARG A 113 -12.80 -13.43 6.21
N THR A 114 -11.61 -12.85 6.18
CA THR A 114 -11.37 -11.47 6.62
C THR A 114 -11.33 -10.46 5.47
N ALA A 115 -11.39 -10.92 4.21
CA ALA A 115 -11.23 -10.08 3.01
C ALA A 115 -12.16 -8.86 3.01
N ILE A 116 -13.47 -9.06 3.22
CA ILE A 116 -14.46 -7.96 3.25
C ILE A 116 -14.16 -6.97 4.38
N THR A 117 -13.75 -7.48 5.55
CA THR A 117 -13.36 -6.64 6.69
C THR A 117 -12.17 -5.78 6.35
N LEU A 118 -11.14 -6.35 5.73
CA LEU A 118 -9.93 -5.65 5.35
C LEU A 118 -10.14 -4.64 4.23
N VAL A 119 -10.89 -5.02 3.20
CA VAL A 119 -11.28 -4.08 2.13
C VAL A 119 -12.02 -2.88 2.72
N ARG A 120 -12.92 -3.09 3.68
CA ARG A 120 -13.61 -1.98 4.36
C ARG A 120 -12.67 -1.13 5.23
N VAL A 121 -11.71 -1.75 5.92
CA VAL A 121 -10.70 -1.03 6.70
C VAL A 121 -9.89 -0.11 5.78
N HIS A 122 -9.24 -0.68 4.76
CA HIS A 122 -8.40 0.08 3.85
C HIS A 122 -9.17 1.09 2.99
N PHE A 123 -10.43 0.79 2.65
CA PHE A 123 -11.29 1.71 1.91
C PHE A 123 -11.57 2.99 2.72
N TRP A 124 -11.94 2.85 3.99
CA TRP A 124 -12.17 4.01 4.85
C TRP A 124 -10.88 4.78 5.12
N GLU A 125 -9.77 4.08 5.36
CA GLU A 125 -8.45 4.69 5.53
C GLU A 125 -8.05 5.47 4.27
N PHE A 126 -8.26 4.89 3.10
CA PHE A 126 -7.97 5.51 1.81
C PHE A 126 -8.82 6.77 1.57
N ILE A 127 -10.13 6.71 1.81
CA ILE A 127 -11.01 7.89 1.68
C ILE A 127 -10.56 9.01 2.61
N ILE A 128 -10.30 8.70 3.88
CA ILE A 128 -9.87 9.71 4.85
C ILE A 128 -8.49 10.27 4.46
N ALA A 129 -7.57 9.39 4.08
CA ALA A 129 -6.22 9.78 3.67
C ALA A 129 -6.23 10.66 2.41
N CYS A 130 -7.07 10.32 1.43
CA CYS A 130 -7.19 11.08 0.18
C CYS A 130 -8.10 12.30 0.27
N SER A 131 -8.83 12.51 1.37
CA SER A 131 -9.83 13.59 1.49
C SER A 131 -9.26 14.99 1.23
N GLY A 132 -8.07 15.28 1.74
CA GLY A 132 -7.39 16.56 1.52
C GLY A 132 -6.99 16.75 0.05
N ILE A 133 -6.51 15.70 -0.59
CA ILE A 133 -6.13 15.70 -2.01
C ILE A 133 -7.37 15.87 -2.88
N ILE A 134 -8.45 15.13 -2.60
CA ILE A 134 -9.75 15.25 -3.31
C ILE A 134 -10.31 16.66 -3.18
N GLY A 135 -10.28 17.25 -1.99
CA GLY A 135 -10.70 18.62 -1.75
C GLY A 135 -9.87 19.64 -2.55
N ALA A 136 -8.55 19.46 -2.59
CA ALA A 136 -7.65 20.29 -3.39
C ALA A 136 -7.94 20.19 -4.89
N PHE A 137 -8.26 19.01 -5.41
CA PHE A 137 -8.70 18.83 -6.80
C PHE A 137 -10.00 19.55 -7.10
N ALA A 138 -10.99 19.43 -6.23
CA ALA A 138 -12.27 20.13 -6.38
C ALA A 138 -12.05 21.66 -6.45
N LEU A 139 -11.18 22.21 -5.58
CA LEU A 139 -10.80 23.61 -5.61
C LEU A 139 -10.04 23.99 -6.89
N SER A 140 -9.18 23.14 -7.41
CA SER A 140 -8.46 23.38 -8.67
C SER A 140 -9.42 23.45 -9.86
N ILE A 141 -10.40 22.56 -9.93
CA ILE A 141 -11.45 22.58 -10.95
C ILE A 141 -12.28 23.88 -10.82
N LEU A 142 -12.66 24.25 -9.61
CA LEU A 142 -13.40 25.50 -9.36
C LEU A 142 -12.59 26.73 -9.80
N SER A 143 -11.30 26.78 -9.49
CA SER A 143 -10.42 27.88 -9.93
C SER A 143 -10.38 27.98 -11.45
N SER A 144 -10.22 26.86 -12.16
CA SER A 144 -10.18 26.85 -13.63
C SER A 144 -11.49 27.28 -14.27
N THR A 145 -12.63 26.90 -13.70
CA THR A 145 -13.95 27.32 -14.21
C THR A 145 -14.20 28.82 -13.97
N LEU A 146 -13.78 29.35 -12.83
CA LEU A 146 -13.90 30.82 -12.55
C LEU A 146 -13.05 31.64 -13.49
N ASP A 147 -11.85 31.19 -13.84
CA ASP A 147 -10.95 31.86 -14.75
C ASP A 147 -11.53 31.95 -16.17
N GLN A 148 -12.09 30.81 -16.65
CA GLN A 148 -12.72 30.75 -17.98
C GLN A 148 -13.97 31.59 -18.10
N THR A 149 -14.78 31.74 -17.05
CA THR A 149 -16.05 32.46 -17.10
C THR A 149 -15.89 33.97 -17.01
N THR A 150 -14.81 34.45 -16.43
CA THR A 150 -14.65 35.91 -16.14
C THR A 150 -13.73 36.63 -17.13
N GLY A 151 -12.91 35.91 -17.92
CA GLY A 151 -12.08 36.46 -19.01
C GLY A 151 -11.04 37.52 -18.58
N ARG A 152 -10.79 37.69 -17.30
CA ARG A 152 -9.79 38.59 -16.70
C ARG A 152 -9.03 37.78 -15.62
N GLU A 153 -7.78 38.17 -15.38
CA GLU A 153 -7.03 37.73 -14.21
C GLU A 153 -7.88 37.97 -12.94
N ASN A 154 -8.57 36.91 -12.51
CA ASN A 154 -9.53 37.03 -11.43
C ASN A 154 -8.81 36.73 -10.12
N LEU A 155 -8.72 37.74 -9.25
CA LEU A 155 -8.12 37.63 -7.94
C LEU A 155 -8.76 36.48 -7.13
N VAL A 156 -10.07 36.23 -7.34
CA VAL A 156 -10.80 35.10 -6.70
C VAL A 156 -10.30 33.78 -7.23
N ALA A 157 -10.12 33.62 -8.53
CA ALA A 157 -9.56 32.37 -9.11
C ALA A 157 -8.15 32.13 -8.59
N GLY A 158 -7.32 33.15 -8.49
CA GLY A 158 -5.97 33.09 -7.92
C GLY A 158 -5.97 32.63 -6.44
N LEU A 159 -6.88 33.17 -5.62
CA LEU A 159 -7.02 32.79 -4.22
C LEU A 159 -7.50 31.32 -4.09
N VAL A 160 -8.43 30.88 -4.92
CA VAL A 160 -8.89 29.48 -4.94
C VAL A 160 -7.77 28.55 -5.39
N ALA A 161 -6.94 28.92 -6.36
CA ALA A 161 -5.76 28.15 -6.76
C ALA A 161 -4.74 28.04 -5.62
N LEU A 162 -4.49 29.13 -4.87
CA LEU A 162 -3.64 29.10 -3.69
C LEU A 162 -4.18 28.14 -2.62
N LEU A 163 -5.48 28.18 -2.35
CA LEU A 163 -6.13 27.26 -1.41
C LEU A 163 -6.02 25.81 -1.88
N ALA A 164 -6.12 25.55 -3.17
CA ALA A 164 -5.92 24.23 -3.75
C ALA A 164 -4.48 23.73 -3.51
N MET A 165 -3.48 24.58 -3.72
CA MET A 165 -2.07 24.25 -3.48
C MET A 165 -1.79 23.94 -2.00
N LEU A 166 -2.34 24.74 -1.08
CA LEU A 166 -2.27 24.47 0.35
C LEU A 166 -3.02 23.17 0.72
N GLY A 167 -4.13 22.89 0.05
CA GLY A 167 -4.88 21.64 0.19
C GLY A 167 -4.07 20.41 -0.23
N PHE A 168 -3.32 20.46 -1.33
CA PHE A 168 -2.42 19.39 -1.74
C PHE A 168 -1.33 19.12 -0.71
N SER A 169 -0.67 20.17 -0.23
CA SER A 169 0.40 20.06 0.76
C SER A 169 -0.11 19.49 2.09
N SER A 170 -1.22 20.01 2.59
CA SER A 170 -1.85 19.53 3.83
C SER A 170 -2.44 18.11 3.65
N GLY A 171 -3.01 17.82 2.48
CA GLY A 171 -3.54 16.50 2.14
C GLY A 171 -2.48 15.42 2.15
N GLY A 172 -1.27 15.71 1.67
CA GLY A 172 -0.11 14.82 1.77
C GLY A 172 0.28 14.51 3.23
N ILE A 173 0.29 15.51 4.09
CA ILE A 173 0.57 15.33 5.52
C ILE A 173 -0.54 14.50 6.18
N ILE A 174 -1.81 14.80 5.91
CA ILE A 174 -2.95 14.03 6.42
C ILE A 174 -2.85 12.57 5.98
N PHE A 175 -2.56 12.33 4.69
CA PHE A 175 -2.36 10.99 4.15
C PHE A 175 -1.32 10.21 4.96
N LEU A 176 -0.13 10.77 5.15
CA LEU A 176 0.95 10.14 5.90
C LEU A 176 0.56 9.85 7.36
N VAL A 177 -0.09 10.79 8.03
CA VAL A 177 -0.54 10.62 9.42
C VAL A 177 -1.61 9.52 9.53
N VAL A 178 -2.60 9.51 8.63
CA VAL A 178 -3.68 8.51 8.64
C VAL A 178 -3.12 7.12 8.39
N VAL A 179 -2.32 6.96 7.33
CA VAL A 179 -1.71 5.67 6.97
C VAL A 179 -0.83 5.14 8.09
N SER A 180 -0.03 6.01 8.74
CA SER A 180 0.82 5.60 9.87
C SER A 180 0.01 5.16 11.09
N ARG A 181 -1.05 5.88 11.44
CA ARG A 181 -1.90 5.56 12.61
C ARG A 181 -2.67 4.26 12.44
N HIS A 182 -3.02 3.91 11.22
CA HIS A 182 -3.81 2.71 10.90
C HIS A 182 -2.96 1.55 10.36
N ALA A 183 -1.64 1.71 10.31
CA ALA A 183 -0.73 0.70 9.74
C ALA A 183 -0.93 -0.72 10.31
N LEU A 184 -1.29 -0.83 11.59
CA LEU A 184 -1.54 -2.11 12.26
C LEU A 184 -2.99 -2.61 12.13
N ALA A 185 -3.89 -1.88 11.46
CA ALA A 185 -5.30 -2.25 11.41
C ALA A 185 -5.54 -3.57 10.67
N ALA A 186 -4.74 -3.86 9.64
CA ALA A 186 -4.83 -5.11 8.90
C ALA A 186 -4.41 -6.34 9.73
N PRO A 187 -3.20 -6.43 10.33
CA PRO A 187 -2.88 -7.54 11.21
C PRO A 187 -3.83 -7.65 12.41
N VAL A 188 -4.28 -6.56 13.00
CA VAL A 188 -5.30 -6.58 14.07
C VAL A 188 -6.59 -7.23 13.59
N ALA A 189 -7.11 -6.85 12.42
CA ALA A 189 -8.34 -7.40 11.87
C ALA A 189 -8.23 -8.91 11.59
N VAL A 190 -7.08 -9.36 11.10
CA VAL A 190 -6.84 -10.77 10.76
C VAL A 190 -6.61 -11.61 12.00
N LEU A 191 -5.74 -11.18 12.90
CA LEU A 191 -5.25 -11.99 14.01
C LEU A 191 -6.15 -11.91 15.25
N GLU A 192 -6.82 -10.76 15.48
CA GLU A 192 -7.78 -10.60 16.57
C GLU A 192 -9.24 -10.82 16.11
N GLY A 193 -9.49 -10.98 14.81
CA GLY A 193 -10.84 -11.21 14.26
C GLY A 193 -11.80 -10.02 14.43
N LEU A 194 -11.27 -8.80 14.58
CA LEU A 194 -12.05 -7.61 14.90
C LEU A 194 -12.80 -7.05 13.68
N LYS A 195 -13.96 -6.44 13.93
CA LYS A 195 -14.71 -5.67 12.92
C LYS A 195 -13.91 -4.42 12.48
N PRO A 196 -14.16 -3.86 11.26
CA PRO A 196 -13.33 -2.79 10.69
C PRO A 196 -13.08 -1.61 11.63
N ARG A 197 -14.13 -1.04 12.21
CA ARG A 197 -14.02 0.11 13.13
C ARG A 197 -13.26 -0.23 14.43
N ALA A 198 -13.43 -1.45 14.95
CA ALA A 198 -12.73 -1.90 16.13
C ALA A 198 -11.25 -2.12 15.83
N ALA A 199 -10.92 -2.72 14.68
CA ALA A 199 -9.53 -2.92 14.23
C ALA A 199 -8.80 -1.59 14.04
N SER A 200 -9.41 -0.60 13.38
CA SER A 200 -8.83 0.74 13.23
C SER A 200 -8.61 1.43 14.58
N LYS A 201 -9.60 1.39 15.49
CA LYS A 201 -9.43 1.95 16.85
C LYS A 201 -8.33 1.25 17.63
N ARG A 202 -8.24 -0.07 17.51
CA ARG A 202 -7.22 -0.89 18.15
C ARG A 202 -5.82 -0.56 17.62
N SER A 203 -5.66 -0.44 16.29
CA SER A 203 -4.42 0.01 15.65
C SER A 203 -3.96 1.35 16.23
N VAL A 204 -4.85 2.35 16.25
CA VAL A 204 -4.54 3.67 16.82
C VAL A 204 -4.14 3.57 18.30
N ALA A 205 -4.80 2.71 19.09
CA ALA A 205 -4.47 2.51 20.50
C ALA A 205 -3.07 1.89 20.68
N LEU A 206 -2.72 0.88 19.88
CA LEU A 206 -1.39 0.26 19.89
C LEU A 206 -0.30 1.23 19.45
N MET A 207 -0.60 2.12 18.50
CA MET A 207 0.35 3.13 18.03
C MET A 207 0.50 4.29 19.01
N LYS A 208 -0.57 4.73 19.70
CA LYS A 208 -0.58 5.90 20.59
C LYS A 208 0.06 5.64 21.95
N LYS A 209 -0.03 4.45 22.49
CA LYS A 209 0.54 4.07 23.80
C LYS A 209 2.08 4.04 23.83
N SER A 210 2.73 4.32 22.74
CA SER A 210 4.18 4.41 22.66
C SER A 210 4.60 5.80 23.13
N GLY A 211 5.59 5.87 24.01
CA GLY A 211 6.25 7.11 24.44
C GLY A 211 6.78 7.94 23.25
N PRO A 212 7.62 8.94 23.51
CA PRO A 212 7.98 9.95 22.49
C PRO A 212 8.34 9.30 21.15
N ILE A 213 8.08 10.02 20.08
CA ILE A 213 8.15 9.74 18.62
C ILE A 213 9.15 8.65 18.15
N THR A 214 10.13 8.32 18.99
CA THR A 214 11.25 7.42 18.68
C THR A 214 10.95 5.93 18.74
N SER A 215 9.83 5.47 19.33
CA SER A 215 9.68 4.04 19.61
C SER A 215 8.58 3.29 18.84
N GLY A 216 7.60 3.95 18.23
CA GLY A 216 6.49 3.26 17.54
C GLY A 216 6.17 3.81 16.17
N TYR A 217 5.84 5.07 16.13
CA TYR A 217 5.71 5.76 14.86
C TYR A 217 7.04 5.78 14.11
N GLY A 218 8.18 5.87 14.83
CA GLY A 218 9.50 5.83 14.24
C GLY A 218 9.74 4.59 13.38
N ASN A 219 9.39 3.40 13.87
CA ASN A 219 9.59 2.16 13.12
C ASN A 219 8.72 2.12 11.86
N VAL A 220 7.45 2.56 11.94
CA VAL A 220 6.55 2.60 10.78
C VAL A 220 6.99 3.67 9.78
N TRP A 221 7.38 4.86 10.24
CA TRP A 221 7.90 5.92 9.36
C TRP A 221 9.19 5.50 8.67
N THR A 222 10.14 4.91 9.41
CA THR A 222 11.38 4.38 8.83
C THR A 222 11.07 3.34 7.76
N LEU A 223 10.12 2.44 8.02
CA LEU A 223 9.68 1.45 7.03
C LEU A 223 9.15 2.13 5.76
N TYR A 224 8.24 3.11 5.89
CA TYR A 224 7.68 3.80 4.73
C TYR A 224 8.76 4.56 3.93
N ILE A 225 9.68 5.23 4.63
CA ILE A 225 10.79 5.95 4.00
C ILE A 225 11.69 4.96 3.24
N VAL A 226 12.10 3.88 3.89
CA VAL A 226 12.96 2.85 3.25
C VAL A 226 12.25 2.24 2.04
N MET A 227 10.97 1.87 2.17
CA MET A 227 10.19 1.30 1.06
C MET A 227 10.00 2.30 -0.08
N PHE A 228 9.77 3.57 0.23
CA PHE A 228 9.67 4.64 -0.78
C PHE A 228 10.96 4.79 -1.56
N PHE A 229 12.10 4.96 -0.88
CA PHE A 229 13.39 5.10 -1.56
C PHE A 229 13.79 3.85 -2.34
N LEU A 230 13.50 2.66 -1.80
CA LEU A 230 13.77 1.40 -2.47
C LEU A 230 12.92 1.26 -3.74
N THR A 231 11.64 1.62 -3.68
CA THR A 231 10.73 1.61 -4.83
C THR A 231 11.16 2.64 -5.88
N LEU A 232 11.57 3.82 -5.44
CA LEU A 232 12.06 4.86 -6.34
C LEU A 232 13.38 4.43 -7.02
N LEU A 233 14.32 3.87 -6.26
CA LEU A 233 15.59 3.38 -6.78
C LEU A 233 15.39 2.27 -7.82
N VAL A 234 14.56 1.28 -7.49
CA VAL A 234 14.28 0.16 -8.41
C VAL A 234 13.45 0.64 -9.61
N GLY A 235 12.43 1.47 -9.39
CA GLY A 235 11.61 2.02 -10.46
C GLY A 235 12.42 2.85 -11.46
N VAL A 236 13.21 3.81 -10.97
CA VAL A 236 14.10 4.63 -11.82
C VAL A 236 15.20 3.78 -12.44
N GLY A 237 15.81 2.88 -11.69
CA GLY A 237 16.86 1.99 -12.19
C GLY A 237 16.37 1.11 -13.33
N LEU A 238 15.22 0.43 -13.14
CA LEU A 238 14.63 -0.44 -14.17
C LEU A 238 14.21 0.35 -15.41
N THR A 239 13.53 1.46 -15.26
CA THR A 239 13.08 2.29 -16.40
C THR A 239 14.27 2.84 -17.17
N SER A 240 15.35 3.26 -16.48
CA SER A 240 16.56 3.74 -17.12
C SER A 240 17.27 2.64 -17.90
N ILE A 241 17.43 1.45 -17.31
CA ILE A 241 18.06 0.30 -17.99
C ILE A 241 17.25 -0.11 -19.20
N LEU A 242 15.93 -0.26 -19.07
CA LEU A 242 15.05 -0.65 -20.16
C LEU A 242 15.04 0.40 -21.30
N GLY A 243 15.10 1.69 -20.93
CA GLY A 243 15.23 2.78 -21.91
C GLY A 243 16.58 2.76 -22.64
N MET A 244 17.71 2.57 -21.89
CA MET A 244 19.05 2.53 -22.48
C MET A 244 19.23 1.41 -23.52
N ILE A 245 18.64 0.24 -23.28
CA ILE A 245 18.73 -0.89 -24.23
C ILE A 245 17.72 -0.78 -25.37
N GLY A 246 16.88 0.28 -25.40
CA GLY A 246 15.82 0.44 -26.38
C GLY A 246 14.82 -0.72 -26.37
N PHE A 247 14.52 -1.23 -25.16
CA PHE A 247 13.73 -2.44 -24.99
C PHE A 247 12.34 -2.30 -25.62
N GLN A 248 11.67 -1.19 -25.37
CA GLN A 248 10.32 -0.97 -25.92
C GLN A 248 10.31 -0.90 -27.45
N ASP A 249 11.28 -0.19 -28.03
CA ASP A 249 11.34 -0.02 -29.51
C ASP A 249 11.68 -1.33 -30.21
N ARG A 250 12.62 -2.10 -29.66
CA ARG A 250 13.01 -3.41 -30.23
C ARG A 250 11.89 -4.43 -30.11
N PHE A 251 11.20 -4.47 -28.96
CA PHE A 251 10.05 -5.36 -28.78
C PHE A 251 8.85 -4.92 -29.61
N ALA A 252 8.55 -3.63 -29.69
CA ALA A 252 7.51 -3.12 -30.56
C ALA A 252 7.74 -3.54 -32.01
N ALA A 253 8.94 -3.33 -32.55
CA ALA A 253 9.30 -3.73 -33.90
C ALA A 253 9.17 -5.24 -34.16
N THR A 254 9.42 -6.08 -33.13
CA THR A 254 9.30 -7.54 -33.25
C THR A 254 7.85 -8.02 -33.30
N PHE A 255 6.96 -7.35 -32.59
CA PHE A 255 5.56 -7.77 -32.44
C PHE A 255 4.55 -6.92 -33.22
N ASP A 256 5.01 -5.90 -33.96
CA ASP A 256 4.16 -4.95 -34.69
C ASP A 256 3.25 -5.64 -35.75
N ASN A 257 3.70 -6.75 -36.30
CA ASN A 257 2.93 -7.54 -37.29
C ASN A 257 1.92 -8.50 -36.66
N LEU A 258 1.82 -8.60 -35.33
CA LEU A 258 0.88 -9.49 -34.67
C LEU A 258 -0.43 -8.78 -34.29
N PRO A 259 -1.60 -9.42 -34.44
CA PRO A 259 -2.90 -8.80 -34.10
C PRO A 259 -3.00 -8.25 -32.66
N LEU A 260 -2.20 -8.77 -31.74
CA LEU A 260 -2.14 -8.38 -30.32
C LEU A 260 -0.75 -7.86 -29.92
N GLY A 261 0.09 -7.49 -30.89
CA GLY A 261 1.49 -7.12 -30.67
C GLY A 261 1.66 -6.00 -29.66
N GLY A 262 0.90 -4.92 -29.77
CA GLY A 262 0.93 -3.81 -28.82
C GLY A 262 0.55 -4.19 -27.39
N LEU A 263 -0.37 -5.13 -27.22
CA LEU A 263 -0.77 -5.64 -25.90
C LEU A 263 0.31 -6.53 -25.28
N LEU A 264 0.99 -7.33 -26.10
CA LEU A 264 2.13 -8.15 -25.67
C LEU A 264 3.32 -7.29 -25.22
N VAL A 265 3.65 -6.24 -25.99
CA VAL A 265 4.71 -5.29 -25.61
C VAL A 265 4.42 -4.63 -24.27
N LYS A 266 3.19 -4.17 -24.04
CA LYS A 266 2.77 -3.60 -22.75
C LYS A 266 2.84 -4.63 -21.63
N ALA A 267 2.35 -5.84 -21.84
CA ALA A 267 2.37 -6.92 -20.84
C ALA A 267 3.82 -7.26 -20.42
N ILE A 268 4.73 -7.37 -21.40
CA ILE A 268 6.15 -7.62 -21.12
C ILE A 268 6.78 -6.43 -20.37
N GLY A 269 6.44 -5.19 -20.73
CA GLY A 269 6.89 -3.99 -20.03
C GLY A 269 6.43 -3.92 -18.58
N LEU A 270 5.33 -4.58 -18.22
CA LEU A 270 4.83 -4.65 -16.85
C LEU A 270 5.47 -5.77 -16.00
N VAL A 271 6.20 -6.72 -16.61
CA VAL A 271 6.84 -7.83 -15.88
C VAL A 271 7.79 -7.33 -14.78
N PRO A 272 8.67 -6.36 -14.99
CA PRO A 272 9.54 -5.83 -13.92
C PRO A 272 8.74 -5.21 -12.77
N VAL A 273 7.65 -4.49 -13.09
CA VAL A 273 6.75 -3.90 -12.08
C VAL A 273 6.06 -5.01 -11.29
N PHE A 274 5.61 -6.06 -11.97
CA PHE A 274 5.02 -7.23 -11.30
C PHE A 274 6.00 -7.89 -10.36
N LEU A 275 7.22 -8.20 -10.80
CA LEU A 275 8.24 -8.84 -9.97
C LEU A 275 8.59 -7.98 -8.75
N TRP A 276 8.68 -6.66 -8.93
CA TRP A 276 8.93 -5.74 -7.85
C TRP A 276 7.78 -5.73 -6.82
N VAL A 277 6.56 -5.51 -7.27
CA VAL A 277 5.37 -5.50 -6.39
C VAL A 277 5.21 -6.83 -5.67
N TRP A 278 5.37 -7.93 -6.41
CA TRP A 278 5.22 -9.29 -5.90
C TRP A 278 6.23 -9.64 -4.79
N THR A 279 7.41 -9.03 -4.83
CA THR A 279 8.44 -9.23 -3.80
C THR A 279 8.33 -8.24 -2.64
N ILE A 280 8.11 -6.95 -2.93
CA ILE A 280 8.20 -5.90 -1.92
C ILE A 280 6.98 -5.82 -1.01
N VAL A 281 5.77 -6.08 -1.54
CA VAL A 281 4.54 -5.96 -0.75
C VAL A 281 4.46 -7.02 0.36
N PRO A 282 4.85 -8.30 0.16
CA PRO A 282 4.96 -9.26 1.25
C PRO A 282 6.02 -8.88 2.30
N VAL A 283 7.15 -8.31 1.90
CA VAL A 283 8.16 -7.82 2.86
C VAL A 283 7.57 -6.72 3.75
N TRP A 284 6.87 -5.76 3.14
CA TRP A 284 6.17 -4.72 3.88
C TRP A 284 5.13 -5.30 4.85
N ALA A 285 4.29 -6.23 4.38
CA ALA A 285 3.28 -6.88 5.21
C ALA A 285 3.89 -7.69 6.37
N THR A 286 5.01 -8.37 6.14
CA THR A 286 5.78 -9.07 7.17
C THR A 286 6.26 -8.10 8.24
N THR A 287 6.88 -7.00 7.83
CA THR A 287 7.41 -5.98 8.76
C THR A 287 6.30 -5.37 9.63
N ILE A 288 5.16 -5.02 9.03
CA ILE A 288 4.00 -4.50 9.76
C ILE A 288 3.46 -5.53 10.76
N THR A 289 3.45 -6.80 10.42
CA THR A 289 3.01 -7.88 11.31
C THR A 289 3.99 -8.05 12.50
N ILE A 290 5.29 -7.95 12.28
CA ILE A 290 6.30 -7.99 13.34
C ILE A 290 6.12 -6.79 14.29
N ILE A 291 5.92 -5.58 13.74
CA ILE A 291 5.65 -4.39 14.56
C ILE A 291 4.38 -4.59 15.41
N TYR A 292 3.34 -5.21 14.86
CA TYR A 292 2.12 -5.54 15.61
C TYR A 292 2.43 -6.44 16.81
N TYR A 293 3.19 -7.54 16.63
CA TYR A 293 3.57 -8.42 17.73
C TYR A 293 4.47 -7.74 18.75
N GLU A 294 5.46 -6.98 18.31
CA GLU A 294 6.33 -6.19 19.19
C GLU A 294 5.51 -5.25 20.09
N ARG A 295 4.48 -4.62 19.52
CA ARG A 295 3.57 -3.75 20.26
C ARG A 295 2.72 -4.49 21.28
N ARG A 296 2.18 -5.64 20.91
CA ARG A 296 1.41 -6.47 21.83
C ARG A 296 2.26 -7.00 22.99
N ILE A 297 3.45 -7.49 22.71
CA ILE A 297 4.38 -7.96 23.73
C ILE A 297 4.70 -6.82 24.71
N ARG A 298 5.07 -5.67 24.18
CA ARG A 298 5.52 -4.53 25.00
C ARG A 298 4.41 -3.86 25.81
N LEU A 299 3.20 -3.81 25.29
CA LEU A 299 2.09 -3.07 25.91
C LEU A 299 1.12 -3.97 26.70
N GLU A 300 1.05 -5.23 26.40
CA GLU A 300 0.02 -6.15 26.89
C GLU A 300 0.61 -7.44 27.50
N GLY A 301 1.92 -7.65 27.41
CA GLY A 301 2.55 -8.88 27.91
C GLY A 301 2.10 -10.13 27.15
N TYR A 302 1.85 -10.00 25.85
CA TYR A 302 1.31 -11.07 25.00
C TYR A 302 2.19 -12.35 25.00
N ASP A 303 3.49 -12.21 25.22
CA ASP A 303 4.42 -13.34 25.38
C ASP A 303 4.06 -14.18 26.58
N ILE A 304 3.67 -13.57 27.71
CA ILE A 304 3.22 -14.25 28.91
C ILE A 304 1.90 -14.98 28.67
N GLU A 305 0.95 -14.34 27.97
CA GLU A 305 -0.31 -14.99 27.59
C GLU A 305 -0.09 -16.22 26.69
N ALA A 306 0.80 -16.11 25.69
CA ALA A 306 1.11 -17.18 24.78
C ALA A 306 1.77 -18.37 25.49
N LEU A 307 2.73 -18.10 26.38
CA LEU A 307 3.37 -19.13 27.21
C LEU A 307 2.37 -19.82 28.14
N ALA A 308 1.51 -19.04 28.79
CA ALA A 308 0.46 -19.59 29.65
C ALA A 308 -0.50 -20.50 28.87
N ALA A 309 -0.92 -20.08 27.68
CA ALA A 309 -1.80 -20.88 26.81
C ALA A 309 -1.15 -22.20 26.39
N ASP A 310 0.14 -22.23 26.11
CA ASP A 310 0.88 -23.45 25.77
C ASP A 310 0.98 -24.41 26.97
N VAL A 311 1.29 -23.90 28.17
CA VAL A 311 1.31 -24.71 29.38
C VAL A 311 -0.05 -25.37 29.62
N TRP A 312 -1.14 -24.62 29.50
CA TRP A 312 -2.50 -25.14 29.66
C TRP A 312 -2.92 -26.15 28.58
N ARG A 313 -2.41 -26.00 27.36
CA ARG A 313 -2.65 -26.95 26.27
C ARG A 313 -1.96 -28.27 26.52
N ASN A 314 -0.69 -28.23 26.90
CA ASN A 314 0.11 -29.41 27.21
C ASN A 314 -0.42 -30.15 28.44
N ASP A 315 -0.85 -29.42 29.49
CA ASP A 315 -1.44 -30.02 30.69
C ASP A 315 -2.79 -30.74 30.39
N ARG A 316 -3.59 -30.18 29.46
CA ARG A 316 -4.80 -30.86 28.98
C ARG A 316 -4.50 -32.13 28.18
N GLN A 317 -3.54 -32.11 27.27
CA GLN A 317 -3.16 -33.29 26.49
C GLN A 317 -2.66 -34.40 27.40
N ALA A 318 -1.80 -34.08 28.38
CA ALA A 318 -1.30 -35.05 29.35
C ALA A 318 -2.42 -35.70 30.21
N ARG A 319 -3.53 -34.99 30.47
CA ARG A 319 -4.69 -35.55 31.21
C ARG A 319 -5.59 -36.41 30.38
N PHE A 320 -5.53 -36.38 29.04
CA PHE A 320 -6.30 -37.25 28.16
C PHE A 320 -5.54 -38.52 27.77
N GLU A 321 -4.24 -38.59 28.07
CA GLU A 321 -3.39 -39.72 27.81
C GLU A 321 -3.27 -40.67 29.03
N LEU A 322 -3.85 -40.30 30.18
CA LEU A 322 -3.98 -41.11 31.40
C LEU A 322 -5.40 -41.66 31.54
#